data_6962da335fad915c70a3e6b3bf41e450
#
_entry.id   6962da335fad915c70a3e6b3bf41e450
#
_cell.length_a   1.000
_cell.length_b   1.000
_cell.length_c   1.000
_cell.angle_alpha   90.00
_cell.angle_beta   90.00
_cell.angle_gamma   90.00
#
_symmetry.space_group_name_H-M   'P 1'
#
loop_
_entity.id
_entity.type
_entity.pdbx_description
1 polymer ?
#
loop_
_entity_poly.entity_id
_entity_poly.type
_entity_poly.pdbx_seq_one_letter_code
_entity_poly.pdbx_strand_id
1 'polypeptide(L)'
;PKVTAKDKKGKKIAAKYYTVKYPSGRKNVGTYTVKVKFKGKYKGTKSASFKIVPKGTAVSSVSAGKKSFTVKWKKQATQTTGYQVQYAENRSFKSAGSKTVSKNSTTSLKVNGKPIKKYYVRVRTYKKVGKTNYYSSWSKASSVTTKTGLSLNAYKITLFNGEGYKLKCTGTDKKITWQTSDPTVAVVNRSGEISANGSGQCTITAKTADDRISCKVTVPEYYPENYNVPDFGAYFNVPLVDYDNKGDGDTVFCVYSYDAVVSQSADWLNDYYDILQDYGYEFYREDDKRDEDGLYYYSFINEDTNDLVMLAVAFYNNTPDHIIVTYIN
;
A
#
# COMPACT_ATOMS: atom_id res chain seq x y z
N PRO A 1 -31.07 -10.48 34.85
CA PRO A 1 -30.01 -11.23 35.52
C PRO A 1 -30.58 -12.15 36.61
N LYS A 2 -29.91 -13.27 36.89
CA LYS A 2 -30.24 -14.18 38.01
C LYS A 2 -29.62 -13.60 39.28
N VAL A 3 -30.44 -13.52 40.36
CA VAL A 3 -29.98 -13.05 41.67
C VAL A 3 -29.64 -14.24 42.56
N THR A 4 -28.49 -14.16 43.18
CA THR A 4 -28.06 -15.13 44.24
C THR A 4 -27.77 -14.34 45.50
N ALA A 5 -28.51 -14.62 46.56
CA ALA A 5 -28.26 -14.04 47.87
C ALA A 5 -27.26 -14.93 48.66
N LYS A 6 -26.35 -14.28 49.40
CA LYS A 6 -25.36 -14.94 50.28
C LYS A 6 -25.40 -14.30 51.65
N ASP A 7 -25.10 -15.07 52.68
CA ASP A 7 -24.94 -14.62 54.07
C ASP A 7 -23.57 -13.93 54.26
N LYS A 8 -23.31 -13.47 55.49
CA LYS A 8 -22.03 -12.80 55.85
C LYS A 8 -20.80 -13.69 55.70
N LYS A 9 -20.95 -15.01 55.71
CA LYS A 9 -19.91 -16.01 55.53
C LYS A 9 -19.79 -16.45 54.06
N GLY A 10 -20.51 -15.80 53.11
CA GLY A 10 -20.51 -16.12 51.68
C GLY A 10 -21.35 -17.36 51.30
N LYS A 11 -22.01 -18.03 52.26
CA LYS A 11 -22.85 -19.16 51.99
C LYS A 11 -24.16 -18.74 51.28
N LYS A 12 -24.54 -19.50 50.26
CA LYS A 12 -25.76 -19.25 49.48
C LYS A 12 -27.01 -19.40 50.32
N ILE A 13 -27.89 -18.39 50.30
CA ILE A 13 -29.21 -18.43 50.94
C ILE A 13 -30.20 -19.07 49.95
N ALA A 14 -30.95 -20.07 50.40
CA ALA A 14 -31.93 -20.75 49.56
C ALA A 14 -33.05 -19.79 49.13
N ALA A 15 -33.52 -19.90 47.87
CA ALA A 15 -34.50 -19.00 47.25
C ALA A 15 -35.82 -18.89 48.05
N LYS A 16 -36.18 -19.91 48.81
CA LYS A 16 -37.38 -19.88 49.68
C LYS A 16 -37.32 -18.80 50.77
N TYR A 17 -36.12 -18.30 51.13
CA TYR A 17 -35.92 -17.28 52.18
C TYR A 17 -35.81 -15.84 51.64
N TYR A 18 -36.12 -15.59 50.35
CA TYR A 18 -36.17 -14.22 49.83
C TYR A 18 -37.10 -14.13 48.61
N THR A 19 -37.55 -12.92 48.35
CA THR A 19 -38.25 -12.56 47.11
C THR A 19 -37.41 -11.51 46.38
N VAL A 20 -37.44 -11.56 45.02
CA VAL A 20 -36.71 -10.63 44.17
C VAL A 20 -37.70 -9.79 43.44
N LYS A 21 -37.64 -8.46 43.60
CA LYS A 21 -38.41 -7.48 42.82
C LYS A 21 -37.51 -6.78 41.84
N TYR A 22 -37.78 -7.00 40.57
CA TYR A 22 -37.11 -6.32 39.49
C TYR A 22 -37.83 -5.04 39.11
N PRO A 23 -37.12 -3.98 38.70
CA PRO A 23 -37.73 -2.76 38.19
C PRO A 23 -38.39 -3.01 36.82
N SER A 24 -39.32 -2.12 36.42
CA SER A 24 -39.92 -2.11 35.08
C SER A 24 -38.90 -1.59 34.03
N GLY A 25 -39.20 -1.69 32.74
CA GLY A 25 -38.42 -1.08 31.67
C GLY A 25 -37.08 -1.78 31.33
N ARG A 26 -36.81 -2.96 31.87
CA ARG A 26 -35.54 -3.73 31.72
C ARG A 26 -35.23 -4.22 30.29
N LYS A 27 -35.98 -3.81 29.31
CA LYS A 27 -35.71 -4.06 27.87
C LYS A 27 -34.76 -3.03 27.29
N ASN A 28 -34.59 -1.90 27.98
CA ASN A 28 -33.80 -0.77 27.49
C ASN A 28 -32.41 -0.74 28.12
N VAL A 29 -31.45 -0.15 27.40
CA VAL A 29 -30.10 0.13 27.93
C VAL A 29 -30.21 1.10 29.11
N GLY A 30 -29.53 0.77 30.21
CA GLY A 30 -29.58 1.58 31.43
C GLY A 30 -29.04 0.83 32.64
N THR A 31 -29.05 1.53 33.79
CA THR A 31 -28.75 0.95 35.11
C THR A 31 -30.05 0.72 35.86
N TYR A 32 -30.21 -0.47 36.42
CA TYR A 32 -31.42 -0.92 37.12
C TYR A 32 -31.07 -1.44 38.47
N THR A 33 -31.91 -1.17 39.46
CA THR A 33 -31.75 -1.67 40.82
C THR A 33 -32.75 -2.78 41.09
N VAL A 34 -32.28 -3.96 41.43
CA VAL A 34 -33.07 -5.07 41.94
C VAL A 34 -33.17 -4.99 43.45
N LYS A 35 -34.36 -5.23 44.01
CA LYS A 35 -34.60 -5.31 45.45
C LYS A 35 -34.82 -6.77 45.87
N VAL A 36 -34.14 -7.19 46.90
CA VAL A 36 -34.24 -8.53 47.51
C VAL A 36 -34.79 -8.38 48.92
N LYS A 37 -36.01 -8.81 49.14
CA LYS A 37 -36.64 -8.82 50.46
C LYS A 37 -36.50 -10.20 51.10
N PHE A 38 -35.81 -10.25 52.20
CA PHE A 38 -35.63 -11.49 52.98
C PHE A 38 -36.87 -11.84 53.82
N LYS A 39 -37.01 -13.12 54.11
CA LYS A 39 -38.10 -13.69 54.91
C LYS A 39 -37.67 -14.92 55.73
N GLY A 40 -38.50 -15.34 56.66
CA GLY A 40 -38.22 -16.44 57.58
C GLY A 40 -37.09 -16.04 58.58
N LYS A 41 -36.07 -16.84 58.69
CA LYS A 41 -34.93 -16.58 59.60
C LYS A 41 -34.01 -15.45 59.16
N TYR A 42 -34.18 -14.93 57.94
CA TYR A 42 -33.48 -13.75 57.44
C TYR A 42 -34.43 -12.57 57.38
N LYS A 43 -33.97 -11.35 57.67
CA LYS A 43 -34.79 -10.14 57.73
C LYS A 43 -34.17 -9.01 56.92
N GLY A 44 -35.00 -8.05 56.54
CA GLY A 44 -34.58 -6.82 55.86
C GLY A 44 -34.64 -6.87 54.32
N THR A 45 -34.19 -5.79 53.69
CA THR A 45 -34.14 -5.64 52.24
C THR A 45 -32.72 -5.23 51.84
N LYS A 46 -32.25 -5.83 50.77
CA LYS A 46 -30.99 -5.44 50.11
C LYS A 46 -31.27 -5.10 48.69
N SER A 47 -30.47 -4.17 48.17
CA SER A 47 -30.52 -3.76 46.75
C SER A 47 -29.20 -4.04 46.05
N ALA A 48 -29.26 -4.37 44.79
CA ALA A 48 -28.10 -4.52 43.92
C ALA A 48 -28.39 -3.90 42.55
N SER A 49 -27.39 -3.27 41.96
CA SER A 49 -27.51 -2.70 40.64
C SER A 49 -26.96 -3.63 39.58
N PHE A 50 -27.54 -3.56 38.39
CA PHE A 50 -27.03 -4.19 37.19
C PHE A 50 -27.20 -3.26 35.99
N LYS A 51 -26.36 -3.43 34.96
CA LYS A 51 -26.41 -2.63 33.74
C LYS A 51 -26.92 -3.49 32.58
N ILE A 52 -27.80 -2.92 31.78
CA ILE A 52 -28.12 -3.41 30.45
C ILE A 52 -27.33 -2.56 29.48
N VAL A 53 -26.53 -3.18 28.64
CA VAL A 53 -25.65 -2.54 27.66
C VAL A 53 -26.16 -2.80 26.24
N PRO A 54 -25.82 -1.97 25.26
CA PRO A 54 -26.26 -2.20 23.88
C PRO A 54 -25.65 -3.49 23.31
N LYS A 55 -26.27 -4.02 22.25
CA LYS A 55 -25.77 -5.17 21.52
C LYS A 55 -24.43 -4.79 20.88
N GLY A 56 -23.42 -5.65 20.98
CA GLY A 56 -22.11 -5.47 20.38
C GLY A 56 -22.16 -5.52 18.85
N THR A 57 -21.07 -5.09 18.22
CA THR A 57 -20.85 -5.19 16.79
C THR A 57 -19.54 -5.91 16.48
N ALA A 58 -19.24 -6.12 15.20
CA ALA A 58 -18.02 -6.75 14.75
C ALA A 58 -17.35 -5.91 13.65
N VAL A 59 -16.03 -5.90 13.65
CA VAL A 59 -15.27 -5.40 12.51
C VAL A 59 -15.61 -6.28 11.30
N SER A 60 -16.03 -5.67 10.19
CA SER A 60 -16.33 -6.36 8.94
C SER A 60 -15.13 -6.39 8.00
N SER A 61 -14.36 -5.29 7.95
CA SER A 61 -13.11 -5.21 7.21
C SER A 61 -12.18 -4.13 7.75
N VAL A 62 -10.89 -4.26 7.48
CA VAL A 62 -9.89 -3.21 7.68
C VAL A 62 -9.04 -3.15 6.43
N SER A 63 -8.95 -1.99 5.80
CA SER A 63 -8.16 -1.77 4.59
C SER A 63 -7.00 -0.81 4.84
N ALA A 64 -5.83 -1.16 4.30
CA ALA A 64 -4.62 -0.36 4.39
C ALA A 64 -4.66 0.82 3.41
N GLY A 65 -4.23 2.01 3.88
CA GLY A 65 -3.99 3.19 3.07
C GLY A 65 -2.60 3.77 3.33
N LYS A 66 -2.20 4.76 2.55
CA LYS A 66 -0.96 5.52 2.77
C LYS A 66 -1.02 6.19 4.14
N LYS A 67 -0.09 5.85 5.06
CA LYS A 67 -0.04 6.35 6.47
C LYS A 67 -1.40 6.34 7.17
N SER A 68 -2.28 5.37 6.81
CA SER A 68 -3.64 5.31 7.33
C SER A 68 -4.26 3.93 7.15
N PHE A 69 -5.40 3.71 7.76
CA PHE A 69 -6.25 2.55 7.50
C PHE A 69 -7.72 2.92 7.68
N THR A 70 -8.59 2.20 7.01
CA THR A 70 -10.04 2.37 7.13
C THR A 70 -10.65 1.14 7.78
N VAL A 71 -11.39 1.36 8.87
CA VAL A 71 -12.11 0.32 9.59
C VAL A 71 -13.58 0.38 9.20
N LYS A 72 -14.16 -0.75 8.85
CA LYS A 72 -15.61 -0.90 8.63
C LYS A 72 -16.19 -1.91 9.62
N TRP A 73 -17.43 -1.73 10.04
CA TRP A 73 -18.11 -2.61 10.98
C TRP A 73 -19.60 -2.79 10.67
N LYS A 74 -20.20 -3.82 11.27
CA LYS A 74 -21.63 -4.11 11.09
C LYS A 74 -22.48 -3.09 11.83
N LYS A 75 -23.49 -2.51 11.15
CA LYS A 75 -24.43 -1.56 11.73
C LYS A 75 -25.24 -2.20 12.86
N GLN A 76 -25.45 -1.45 13.94
CA GLN A 76 -26.39 -1.75 15.01
C GLN A 76 -27.37 -0.59 15.14
N ALA A 77 -28.64 -0.84 14.78
CA ALA A 77 -29.67 0.21 14.79
C ALA A 77 -30.36 0.32 16.16
N THR A 78 -30.64 -0.83 16.81
CA THR A 78 -31.44 -0.88 18.02
C THR A 78 -30.63 -0.48 19.25
N GLN A 79 -31.17 0.48 20.01
CA GLN A 79 -30.57 0.98 21.26
C GLN A 79 -29.08 1.31 21.17
N THR A 80 -28.66 1.87 20.03
CA THR A 80 -27.29 2.27 19.75
C THR A 80 -27.26 3.74 19.35
N THR A 81 -26.46 4.56 20.03
CA THR A 81 -26.21 5.95 19.68
C THR A 81 -25.08 6.04 18.66
N GLY A 82 -24.05 5.23 18.83
CA GLY A 82 -22.89 5.23 17.95
C GLY A 82 -21.88 4.14 18.33
N TYR A 83 -20.64 4.37 17.92
CA TYR A 83 -19.57 3.39 18.05
C TYR A 83 -18.32 4.02 18.68
N GLN A 84 -17.51 3.18 19.29
CA GLN A 84 -16.15 3.54 19.67
C GLN A 84 -15.19 2.56 18.99
N VAL A 85 -14.25 3.10 18.23
CA VAL A 85 -13.16 2.36 17.60
C VAL A 85 -11.91 2.56 18.43
N GLN A 86 -11.23 1.47 18.76
CA GLN A 86 -9.96 1.48 19.47
C GLN A 86 -8.89 0.83 18.61
N TYR A 87 -7.69 1.42 18.61
CA TYR A 87 -6.57 0.95 17.80
C TYR A 87 -5.25 1.09 18.55
N ALA A 88 -4.34 0.14 18.31
CA ALA A 88 -3.03 0.12 18.95
C ALA A 88 -2.00 -0.62 18.08
N GLU A 89 -0.72 -0.34 18.30
CA GLU A 89 0.39 -1.06 17.66
C GLU A 89 0.62 -2.46 18.28
N ASN A 90 -0.05 -2.78 19.37
CA ASN A 90 0.05 -4.08 20.05
C ASN A 90 -1.33 -4.73 20.26
N ARG A 91 -1.35 -6.07 20.33
CA ARG A 91 -2.58 -6.86 20.44
C ARG A 91 -3.26 -6.72 21.82
N SER A 92 -2.53 -6.34 22.85
CA SER A 92 -3.06 -6.11 24.20
C SER A 92 -3.79 -4.77 24.33
N PHE A 93 -3.73 -3.91 23.31
CA PHE A 93 -4.29 -2.56 23.33
C PHE A 93 -3.72 -1.67 24.46
N LYS A 94 -2.46 -1.93 24.87
CA LYS A 94 -1.73 -1.02 25.77
C LYS A 94 -1.47 0.29 25.03
N SER A 95 -1.70 1.44 25.70
CA SER A 95 -1.58 2.79 25.14
C SER A 95 -2.40 3.00 23.85
N ALA A 96 -3.59 2.41 23.78
CA ALA A 96 -4.42 2.45 22.61
C ALA A 96 -5.05 3.83 22.38
N GLY A 97 -5.02 4.28 21.13
CA GLY A 97 -5.86 5.39 20.66
C GLY A 97 -7.32 4.96 20.55
N SER A 98 -8.25 5.89 20.75
CA SER A 98 -9.67 5.63 20.50
C SER A 98 -10.36 6.81 19.83
N LYS A 99 -11.34 6.51 18.99
CA LYS A 99 -12.21 7.51 18.34
C LYS A 99 -13.67 7.11 18.52
N THR A 100 -14.49 8.10 18.82
CA THR A 100 -15.94 7.93 18.98
C THR A 100 -16.65 8.41 17.72
N VAL A 101 -17.59 7.59 17.21
CA VAL A 101 -18.47 7.89 16.10
C VAL A 101 -19.88 8.05 16.66
N SER A 102 -20.41 9.28 16.61
CA SER A 102 -21.66 9.66 17.30
C SER A 102 -22.94 9.26 16.56
N LYS A 103 -22.85 8.84 15.31
CA LYS A 103 -24.01 8.41 14.49
C LYS A 103 -23.98 6.91 14.26
N ASN A 104 -25.08 6.21 14.61
CA ASN A 104 -25.19 4.75 14.40
C ASN A 104 -25.33 4.35 12.92
N SER A 105 -25.63 5.31 12.03
CA SER A 105 -25.63 5.11 10.58
C SER A 105 -24.23 5.05 9.98
N THR A 106 -23.22 5.67 10.63
CA THR A 106 -21.83 5.66 10.19
C THR A 106 -21.18 4.34 10.61
N THR A 107 -20.74 3.56 9.64
CA THR A 107 -20.14 2.23 9.84
C THR A 107 -18.72 2.10 9.32
N SER A 108 -18.07 3.25 9.08
CA SER A 108 -16.69 3.33 8.59
C SER A 108 -15.95 4.48 9.25
N LEU A 109 -14.63 4.30 9.47
CA LEU A 109 -13.77 5.34 10.02
C LEU A 109 -12.37 5.20 9.44
N LYS A 110 -11.82 6.29 8.90
CA LYS A 110 -10.41 6.40 8.54
C LYS A 110 -9.61 6.83 9.76
N VAL A 111 -8.51 6.13 10.03
CA VAL A 111 -7.57 6.41 11.10
C VAL A 111 -6.20 6.67 10.49
N ASN A 112 -5.58 7.81 10.83
CA ASN A 112 -4.20 8.08 10.46
C ASN A 112 -3.26 7.28 11.36
N GLY A 113 -2.18 6.79 10.80
CA GLY A 113 -1.17 5.98 11.47
C GLY A 113 0.22 6.28 10.93
N LYS A 114 1.23 5.62 11.49
CA LYS A 114 2.60 5.64 10.96
C LYS A 114 2.66 4.82 9.66
N PRO A 115 3.61 5.12 8.77
CA PRO A 115 3.83 4.30 7.57
C PRO A 115 4.34 2.90 7.94
N ILE A 116 4.03 1.91 7.11
CA ILE A 116 4.51 0.52 7.22
C ILE A 116 4.35 -0.05 8.65
N LYS A 117 3.30 0.35 9.35
CA LYS A 117 3.09 -0.02 10.75
C LYS A 117 1.87 -0.92 10.91
N LYS A 118 2.03 -2.01 11.66
CA LYS A 118 0.93 -2.90 12.00
C LYS A 118 0.10 -2.33 13.13
N TYR A 119 -1.21 -2.26 12.93
CA TYR A 119 -2.21 -1.86 13.91
C TYR A 119 -3.20 -2.99 14.18
N TYR A 120 -3.62 -3.10 15.44
CA TYR A 120 -4.74 -3.92 15.88
C TYR A 120 -5.92 -2.99 16.15
N VAL A 121 -7.12 -3.40 15.72
CA VAL A 121 -8.32 -2.58 15.75
C VAL A 121 -9.47 -3.39 16.29
N ARG A 122 -10.29 -2.78 17.17
CA ARG A 122 -11.55 -3.33 17.67
C ARG A 122 -12.60 -2.25 17.78
N VAL A 123 -13.87 -2.63 17.77
CA VAL A 123 -14.99 -1.72 17.82
C VAL A 123 -16.00 -2.19 18.87
N ARG A 124 -16.69 -1.24 19.49
CA ARG A 124 -17.85 -1.50 20.33
C ARG A 124 -18.95 -0.48 20.06
N THR A 125 -20.17 -0.84 20.37
CA THR A 125 -21.31 0.07 20.36
C THR A 125 -21.38 0.85 21.67
N TYR A 126 -22.03 2.00 21.65
CA TYR A 126 -22.49 2.66 22.86
C TYR A 126 -23.89 3.23 22.71
N LYS A 127 -24.60 3.32 23.83
CA LYS A 127 -25.88 4.01 23.98
C LYS A 127 -25.73 5.12 25.00
N LYS A 128 -26.06 6.35 24.63
CA LYS A 128 -26.15 7.48 25.56
C LYS A 128 -27.56 7.50 26.17
N VAL A 129 -27.63 7.48 27.50
CA VAL A 129 -28.87 7.60 28.29
C VAL A 129 -28.64 8.72 29.30
N GLY A 130 -29.31 9.84 29.10
CA GLY A 130 -29.02 11.08 29.84
C GLY A 130 -27.56 11.51 29.65
N LYS A 131 -26.83 11.66 30.75
CA LYS A 131 -25.41 12.02 30.74
C LYS A 131 -24.45 10.81 30.70
N THR A 132 -24.95 9.57 30.72
CA THR A 132 -24.16 8.35 30.85
C THR A 132 -24.06 7.59 29.54
N ASN A 133 -22.85 7.15 29.16
CA ASN A 133 -22.61 6.25 28.04
C ASN A 133 -22.49 4.79 28.56
N TYR A 134 -23.29 3.91 27.98
CA TYR A 134 -23.28 2.47 28.21
C TYR A 134 -22.62 1.79 27.01
N TYR A 135 -21.57 0.99 27.24
CA TYR A 135 -20.78 0.35 26.19
C TYR A 135 -21.03 -1.13 26.16
N SER A 136 -21.08 -1.72 24.96
CA SER A 136 -20.97 -3.16 24.77
C SER A 136 -19.56 -3.66 25.09
N SER A 137 -19.39 -4.97 25.14
CA SER A 137 -18.04 -5.58 25.04
C SER A 137 -17.40 -5.20 23.71
N TRP A 138 -16.07 -5.22 23.67
CA TRP A 138 -15.30 -5.03 22.44
C TRP A 138 -15.50 -6.22 21.48
N SER A 139 -15.45 -5.96 20.18
CA SER A 139 -15.35 -6.99 19.15
C SER A 139 -14.04 -7.77 19.26
N LYS A 140 -13.95 -8.91 18.55
CA LYS A 140 -12.66 -9.50 18.22
C LYS A 140 -11.79 -8.46 17.52
N ALA A 141 -10.48 -8.49 17.80
CA ALA A 141 -9.52 -7.62 17.15
C ALA A 141 -9.23 -8.10 15.71
N SER A 142 -9.13 -7.16 14.80
CA SER A 142 -8.59 -7.33 13.46
C SER A 142 -7.25 -6.60 13.35
N SER A 143 -6.40 -6.94 12.38
CA SER A 143 -5.14 -6.24 12.16
C SER A 143 -4.96 -5.78 10.74
N VAL A 144 -4.13 -4.75 10.54
CA VAL A 144 -3.78 -4.17 9.25
C VAL A 144 -2.38 -3.58 9.35
N THR A 145 -1.62 -3.64 8.26
CA THR A 145 -0.36 -2.89 8.13
C THR A 145 -0.59 -1.73 7.16
N THR A 146 -0.31 -0.52 7.60
CA THR A 146 -0.42 0.70 6.77
C THR A 146 0.57 0.65 5.62
N LYS A 147 0.25 1.33 4.51
CA LYS A 147 1.16 1.50 3.37
C LYS A 147 2.11 2.66 3.60
N THR A 148 3.24 2.66 2.88
CA THR A 148 4.15 3.80 2.81
C THR A 148 3.43 5.07 2.35
N GLY A 149 3.95 6.22 2.77
CA GLY A 149 3.53 7.52 2.25
C GLY A 149 4.31 7.97 1.03
N LEU A 150 5.48 7.33 0.80
CA LEU A 150 6.41 7.65 -0.27
C LEU A 150 5.90 7.17 -1.63
N SER A 151 6.40 7.78 -2.69
CA SER A 151 6.19 7.34 -4.08
C SER A 151 7.50 7.50 -4.84
N LEU A 152 7.78 6.58 -5.77
CA LEU A 152 8.91 6.64 -6.70
C LEU A 152 8.39 6.92 -8.11
N ASN A 153 9.25 7.49 -8.97
CA ASN A 153 8.98 7.65 -10.40
C ASN A 153 9.08 6.30 -11.14
N ALA A 154 9.81 5.30 -10.60
CA ALA A 154 9.84 3.94 -11.10
C ALA A 154 9.89 2.92 -9.96
N TYR A 155 9.30 1.74 -10.15
CA TYR A 155 9.28 0.63 -9.18
C TYR A 155 10.05 -0.59 -9.66
N LYS A 156 10.30 -0.65 -10.95
CA LYS A 156 11.16 -1.59 -11.64
C LYS A 156 11.93 -0.80 -12.68
N ILE A 157 13.20 -1.06 -12.84
CA ILE A 157 14.04 -0.55 -13.90
C ILE A 157 15.00 -1.66 -14.35
N THR A 158 15.29 -1.67 -15.64
CA THR A 158 16.37 -2.46 -16.21
C THR A 158 17.42 -1.48 -16.70
N LEU A 159 18.68 -1.72 -16.37
CA LEU A 159 19.84 -0.93 -16.79
C LEU A 159 20.88 -1.89 -17.31
N PHE A 160 21.60 -1.50 -18.33
CA PHE A 160 22.77 -2.23 -18.74
C PHE A 160 23.99 -1.82 -17.89
N ASN A 161 25.04 -2.63 -17.93
CA ASN A 161 26.25 -2.35 -17.18
C ASN A 161 26.86 -0.99 -17.61
N GLY A 162 27.18 -0.12 -16.65
CA GLY A 162 27.66 1.24 -16.90
C GLY A 162 26.57 2.30 -17.01
N GLU A 163 25.30 1.92 -17.22
CA GLU A 163 24.22 2.87 -17.32
C GLU A 163 23.76 3.46 -16.00
N GLY A 164 23.10 4.61 -16.09
CA GLY A 164 22.57 5.34 -14.96
C GLY A 164 21.08 5.62 -15.07
N TYR A 165 20.42 5.79 -13.93
CA TYR A 165 19.02 6.19 -13.84
C TYR A 165 18.77 7.11 -12.65
N LYS A 166 18.05 8.20 -12.86
CA LYS A 166 17.63 9.12 -11.78
C LYS A 166 16.35 8.67 -11.13
N LEU A 167 16.46 7.94 -10.02
CA LEU A 167 15.30 7.56 -9.21
C LEU A 167 14.88 8.73 -8.32
N LYS A 168 13.65 9.20 -8.46
CA LYS A 168 13.07 10.31 -7.70
C LYS A 168 12.10 9.77 -6.65
N CYS A 169 12.22 10.22 -5.40
CA CYS A 169 11.30 9.88 -4.32
C CYS A 169 10.52 11.11 -3.88
N THR A 170 9.19 10.98 -3.81
CA THR A 170 8.24 12.03 -3.41
C THR A 170 7.36 11.58 -2.25
N GLY A 171 6.47 12.47 -1.75
CA GLY A 171 5.53 12.16 -0.65
C GLY A 171 6.07 12.45 0.74
N THR A 172 7.22 13.15 0.85
CA THR A 172 7.81 13.59 2.12
C THR A 172 8.63 14.87 1.92
N ASP A 173 8.72 15.67 2.96
CA ASP A 173 9.64 16.79 3.17
C ASP A 173 10.88 16.38 4.00
N LYS A 174 10.90 15.13 4.51
CA LYS A 174 12.00 14.60 5.30
C LYS A 174 13.18 14.25 4.42
N LYS A 175 14.39 14.33 4.98
CA LYS A 175 15.60 13.88 4.33
C LYS A 175 15.49 12.41 3.92
N ILE A 176 15.76 12.13 2.64
CA ILE A 176 15.82 10.79 2.07
C ILE A 176 17.26 10.30 2.10
N THR A 177 17.44 9.04 2.49
CA THR A 177 18.68 8.29 2.32
C THR A 177 18.42 7.13 1.39
N TRP A 178 19.39 6.85 0.52
CA TRP A 178 19.33 5.80 -0.47
C TRP A 178 20.22 4.63 -0.08
N GLN A 179 19.81 3.42 -0.37
CA GLN A 179 20.56 2.19 -0.11
C GLN A 179 20.32 1.20 -1.23
N THR A 180 21.37 0.48 -1.63
CA THR A 180 21.26 -0.71 -2.48
C THR A 180 21.32 -1.97 -1.62
N SER A 181 20.66 -3.04 -2.08
CA SER A 181 20.79 -4.37 -1.48
C SER A 181 22.03 -5.12 -1.96
N ASP A 182 22.56 -4.73 -3.14
CA ASP A 182 23.75 -5.32 -3.72
C ASP A 182 24.53 -4.27 -4.54
N PRO A 183 25.64 -3.76 -4.02
CA PRO A 183 26.46 -2.77 -4.73
C PRO A 183 27.27 -3.36 -5.89
N THR A 184 27.39 -4.67 -6.01
CA THR A 184 28.04 -5.30 -7.18
C THR A 184 27.16 -5.24 -8.41
N VAL A 185 25.84 -5.24 -8.22
CA VAL A 185 24.84 -5.11 -9.30
C VAL A 185 24.60 -3.64 -9.64
N ALA A 186 24.27 -2.82 -8.65
CA ALA A 186 24.08 -1.38 -8.86
C ALA A 186 24.32 -0.59 -7.58
N VAL A 187 24.88 0.60 -7.72
CA VAL A 187 25.05 1.57 -6.62
C VAL A 187 24.05 2.71 -6.77
N VAL A 188 23.83 3.45 -5.67
CA VAL A 188 23.00 4.65 -5.68
C VAL A 188 23.67 5.75 -4.87
N ASN A 189 23.74 6.96 -5.41
CA ASN A 189 24.31 8.09 -4.72
C ASN A 189 23.29 8.80 -3.81
N ARG A 190 23.73 9.84 -3.09
CA ARG A 190 22.89 10.61 -2.15
C ARG A 190 21.71 11.34 -2.82
N SER A 191 21.80 11.61 -4.09
CA SER A 191 20.76 12.31 -4.86
C SER A 191 19.75 11.35 -5.51
N GLY A 192 19.99 10.03 -5.44
CA GLY A 192 19.13 8.99 -6.03
C GLY A 192 19.53 8.61 -7.46
N GLU A 193 20.74 8.98 -7.89
CA GLU A 193 21.31 8.51 -9.16
C GLU A 193 21.84 7.08 -8.95
N ILE A 194 21.34 6.18 -9.76
CA ILE A 194 21.71 4.78 -9.80
C ILE A 194 22.76 4.61 -10.90
N SER A 195 23.77 3.79 -10.66
CA SER A 195 24.72 3.34 -11.66
C SER A 195 24.79 1.82 -11.61
N ALA A 196 24.59 1.18 -12.76
CA ALA A 196 24.72 -0.27 -12.91
C ALA A 196 26.20 -0.66 -12.98
N ASN A 197 26.61 -1.68 -12.21
CA ASN A 197 28.00 -2.10 -12.09
C ASN A 197 28.25 -3.54 -12.57
N GLY A 198 27.22 -4.38 -12.62
CA GLY A 198 27.37 -5.78 -13.02
C GLY A 198 26.03 -6.49 -13.09
N SER A 199 26.00 -7.61 -13.80
CA SER A 199 24.78 -8.38 -14.03
C SER A 199 24.15 -8.90 -12.73
N GLY A 200 22.80 -9.01 -12.73
CA GLY A 200 22.05 -9.50 -11.59
C GLY A 200 20.81 -8.67 -11.26
N GLN A 201 20.32 -8.83 -10.04
CA GLN A 201 19.17 -8.09 -9.54
C GLN A 201 19.45 -7.52 -8.16
N CYS A 202 19.14 -6.26 -7.98
CA CYS A 202 19.20 -5.62 -6.67
C CYS A 202 17.95 -4.79 -6.39
N THR A 203 17.90 -4.24 -5.19
CA THR A 203 16.79 -3.36 -4.77
C THR A 203 17.38 -2.04 -4.27
N ILE A 204 16.98 -0.96 -4.90
CA ILE A 204 17.30 0.39 -4.44
C ILE A 204 16.18 0.87 -3.52
N THR A 205 16.52 1.27 -2.31
CA THR A 205 15.57 1.69 -1.28
C THR A 205 15.77 3.16 -0.91
N ALA A 206 14.71 3.95 -1.08
CA ALA A 206 14.58 5.28 -0.50
C ALA A 206 14.03 5.16 0.92
N LYS A 207 14.70 5.74 1.91
CA LYS A 207 14.39 5.62 3.33
C LYS A 207 14.37 6.98 4.01
N THR A 208 13.41 7.17 4.90
CA THR A 208 13.38 8.22 5.92
C THR A 208 13.50 7.60 7.32
N ALA A 209 13.47 8.39 8.38
CA ALA A 209 13.51 7.87 9.75
C ALA A 209 12.36 6.88 10.08
N ASP A 210 11.21 6.99 9.43
CA ASP A 210 9.98 6.26 9.76
C ASP A 210 9.25 5.63 8.57
N ASP A 211 9.79 5.76 7.34
CA ASP A 211 9.15 5.26 6.11
C ASP A 211 10.20 4.76 5.11
N ARG A 212 9.80 3.88 4.20
CA ARG A 212 10.65 3.37 3.12
C ARG A 212 9.83 2.91 1.92
N ILE A 213 10.46 2.94 0.76
CA ILE A 213 9.93 2.45 -0.51
C ILE A 213 11.09 1.97 -1.37
N SER A 214 10.86 0.98 -2.23
CA SER A 214 11.93 0.36 -3.00
C SER A 214 11.58 0.24 -4.46
N CYS A 215 12.60 0.29 -5.30
CA CYS A 215 12.61 -0.01 -6.72
C CYS A 215 13.46 -1.26 -6.96
N LYS A 216 12.97 -2.19 -7.78
CA LYS A 216 13.75 -3.34 -8.25
C LYS A 216 14.60 -2.90 -9.45
N VAL A 217 15.89 -3.17 -9.39
CA VAL A 217 16.84 -2.97 -10.49
C VAL A 217 17.24 -4.33 -11.02
N THR A 218 17.19 -4.49 -12.33
CA THR A 218 17.74 -5.65 -13.04
C THR A 218 18.84 -5.14 -13.95
N VAL A 219 20.01 -5.77 -13.88
CA VAL A 219 21.11 -5.57 -14.83
C VAL A 219 21.24 -6.90 -15.56
N PRO A 220 20.86 -6.97 -16.85
CA PRO A 220 21.00 -8.19 -17.63
C PRO A 220 22.45 -8.63 -17.73
N GLU A 221 22.68 -9.90 -17.92
CA GLU A 221 24.01 -10.47 -18.14
C GLU A 221 24.54 -10.06 -19.53
N TYR A 222 23.64 -9.67 -20.40
CA TYR A 222 23.95 -9.24 -21.75
C TYR A 222 23.90 -7.71 -21.86
N TYR A 223 24.93 -7.15 -22.41
CA TYR A 223 25.05 -5.75 -22.80
C TYR A 223 25.28 -5.73 -24.32
N PRO A 224 24.72 -4.80 -25.07
CA PRO A 224 25.14 -4.60 -26.44
C PRO A 224 26.56 -4.00 -26.48
N GLU A 225 27.53 -4.65 -25.81
CA GLU A 225 28.93 -4.17 -25.73
C GLU A 225 29.61 -4.13 -27.10
N ASN A 226 29.03 -4.83 -28.06
CA ASN A 226 29.52 -4.88 -29.42
C ASN A 226 28.93 -3.78 -30.34
N TYR A 227 27.91 -3.06 -29.85
CA TYR A 227 27.32 -1.98 -30.61
C TYR A 227 27.91 -0.66 -30.17
N ASN A 228 28.56 0.01 -31.10
CA ASN A 228 29.13 1.35 -30.85
C ASN A 228 28.02 2.42 -30.99
N VAL A 229 26.96 2.27 -30.16
CA VAL A 229 25.84 3.21 -30.13
C VAL A 229 25.50 3.57 -28.70
N PRO A 230 25.01 4.81 -28.44
CA PRO A 230 24.53 5.17 -27.12
C PRO A 230 23.25 4.41 -26.80
N ASP A 231 23.12 3.95 -25.56
CA ASP A 231 21.87 3.34 -25.10
C ASP A 231 20.72 4.36 -25.12
N PHE A 232 19.65 4.00 -25.80
CA PHE A 232 18.47 4.86 -25.97
C PHE A 232 17.83 5.19 -24.61
N GLY A 233 17.69 4.22 -23.73
CA GLY A 233 17.09 4.43 -22.42
C GLY A 233 17.92 5.32 -21.50
N ALA A 234 19.23 5.19 -21.54
CA ALA A 234 20.15 6.05 -20.81
C ALA A 234 20.08 7.49 -21.30
N TYR A 235 20.06 7.69 -22.61
CA TYR A 235 19.97 9.02 -23.21
C TYR A 235 18.71 9.78 -22.79
N PHE A 236 17.54 9.16 -22.94
CA PHE A 236 16.26 9.77 -22.55
C PHE A 236 15.96 9.66 -21.05
N ASN A 237 16.80 9.01 -20.26
CA ASN A 237 16.56 8.74 -18.85
C ASN A 237 15.22 8.02 -18.59
N VAL A 238 14.90 7.04 -19.42
CA VAL A 238 13.71 6.20 -19.32
C VAL A 238 14.08 4.76 -19.01
N PRO A 239 13.32 4.08 -18.13
CA PRO A 239 13.60 2.68 -17.83
C PRO A 239 13.14 1.78 -18.97
N LEU A 240 13.92 0.73 -19.22
CA LEU A 240 13.52 -0.36 -20.09
C LEU A 240 12.25 -1.04 -19.55
N VAL A 241 11.28 -1.28 -20.42
CA VAL A 241 10.03 -1.99 -20.09
C VAL A 241 10.22 -3.49 -20.26
N ASP A 242 10.81 -3.88 -21.38
CA ASP A 242 11.08 -5.27 -21.72
C ASP A 242 12.29 -5.35 -22.64
N TYR A 243 12.93 -6.52 -22.71
CA TYR A 243 14.01 -6.75 -23.66
C TYR A 243 14.06 -8.23 -24.06
N ASP A 244 14.46 -8.49 -25.28
CA ASP A 244 14.73 -9.82 -25.81
C ASP A 244 16.06 -9.81 -26.58
N ASN A 245 16.91 -10.78 -26.28
CA ASN A 245 18.03 -11.12 -27.15
C ASN A 245 17.72 -12.51 -27.72
N LYS A 246 17.63 -12.68 -28.98
CA LYS A 246 17.24 -13.95 -29.60
C LYS A 246 18.26 -15.09 -29.39
N GLY A 247 19.23 -14.91 -28.52
CA GLY A 247 20.22 -15.92 -28.17
C GLY A 247 21.28 -16.19 -29.25
N ASP A 248 21.21 -15.45 -30.36
CA ASP A 248 22.20 -15.47 -31.45
C ASP A 248 23.37 -14.52 -31.19
N GLY A 249 23.21 -13.59 -30.25
CA GLY A 249 24.20 -12.58 -29.89
C GLY A 249 24.28 -11.39 -30.85
N ASP A 250 23.54 -11.44 -31.96
CA ASP A 250 23.64 -10.48 -33.05
C ASP A 250 22.44 -9.52 -33.11
N THR A 251 21.36 -9.82 -32.39
CA THR A 251 20.17 -8.98 -32.39
C THR A 251 19.62 -8.77 -30.98
N VAL A 252 19.47 -7.54 -30.57
CA VAL A 252 18.91 -7.14 -29.28
C VAL A 252 17.72 -6.22 -29.46
N PHE A 253 16.62 -6.53 -28.84
CA PHE A 253 15.40 -5.71 -28.80
C PHE A 253 15.24 -5.08 -27.44
N CYS A 254 15.15 -3.77 -27.38
CA CYS A 254 14.88 -2.98 -26.18
C CYS A 254 13.55 -2.27 -26.32
N VAL A 255 12.65 -2.44 -25.33
CA VAL A 255 11.30 -1.87 -25.37
C VAL A 255 11.16 -0.79 -24.33
N TYR A 256 10.69 0.39 -24.73
CA TYR A 256 10.49 1.57 -23.86
C TYR A 256 9.04 2.06 -23.95
N SER A 257 8.53 2.67 -22.88
CA SER A 257 7.21 3.31 -22.89
C SER A 257 7.25 4.55 -23.77
N TYR A 258 6.35 4.65 -24.76
CA TYR A 258 6.24 5.83 -25.65
C TYR A 258 5.99 7.10 -24.84
N ASP A 259 5.01 7.10 -23.93
CA ASP A 259 4.68 8.25 -23.08
C ASP A 259 5.86 8.69 -22.20
N ALA A 260 6.65 7.75 -21.71
CA ALA A 260 7.82 8.06 -20.90
C ALA A 260 8.89 8.78 -21.73
N VAL A 261 9.16 8.35 -22.95
CA VAL A 261 10.13 8.96 -23.87
C VAL A 261 9.65 10.35 -24.29
N VAL A 262 8.42 10.47 -24.79
CA VAL A 262 7.83 11.76 -25.23
C VAL A 262 7.77 12.77 -24.08
N SER A 263 7.62 12.33 -22.82
CA SER A 263 7.68 13.22 -21.66
C SER A 263 9.09 13.83 -21.41
N GLN A 264 10.15 13.21 -21.93
CA GLN A 264 11.52 13.73 -21.86
C GLN A 264 11.84 14.61 -23.07
N SER A 265 11.47 14.17 -24.27
CA SER A 265 11.55 14.96 -25.50
C SER A 265 10.37 14.63 -26.42
N ALA A 266 9.64 15.68 -26.83
CA ALA A 266 8.59 15.54 -27.84
C ALA A 266 9.17 15.26 -29.25
N ASP A 267 10.43 15.60 -29.47
CA ASP A 267 11.16 15.42 -30.75
C ASP A 267 12.21 14.28 -30.65
N TRP A 268 11.92 13.30 -29.83
CA TRP A 268 12.82 12.21 -29.44
C TRP A 268 13.51 11.50 -30.62
N LEU A 269 12.83 11.39 -31.75
CA LEU A 269 13.37 10.71 -32.91
C LEU A 269 14.55 11.50 -33.50
N ASN A 270 14.38 12.82 -33.70
CA ASN A 270 15.46 13.68 -34.19
C ASN A 270 16.58 13.80 -33.16
N ASP A 271 16.24 13.95 -31.87
CA ASP A 271 17.23 14.02 -30.79
C ASP A 271 18.12 12.77 -30.76
N TYR A 272 17.55 11.57 -30.96
CA TYR A 272 18.31 10.33 -30.98
C TYR A 272 19.06 10.15 -32.31
N TYR A 273 18.49 10.62 -33.43
CA TYR A 273 19.16 10.60 -34.72
C TYR A 273 20.43 11.47 -34.70
N ASP A 274 20.37 12.68 -34.15
CA ASP A 274 21.53 13.54 -34.03
C ASP A 274 22.71 12.84 -33.28
N ILE A 275 22.38 12.08 -32.27
CA ILE A 275 23.39 11.29 -31.57
C ILE A 275 23.89 10.10 -32.38
N LEU A 276 23.01 9.38 -33.05
CA LEU A 276 23.44 8.29 -33.93
C LEU A 276 24.42 8.74 -34.97
N GLN A 277 24.25 9.96 -35.53
CA GLN A 277 25.20 10.58 -36.47
C GLN A 277 26.59 10.80 -35.85
N ASP A 278 26.68 11.20 -34.57
CA ASP A 278 27.94 11.36 -33.83
C ASP A 278 28.70 10.02 -33.70
N TYR A 279 27.98 8.90 -33.79
CA TYR A 279 28.52 7.53 -33.76
C TYR A 279 28.69 6.89 -35.15
N GLY A 280 28.49 7.68 -36.22
CA GLY A 280 28.71 7.26 -37.60
C GLY A 280 27.54 6.52 -38.25
N TYR A 281 26.34 6.62 -37.65
CA TYR A 281 25.13 6.08 -38.25
C TYR A 281 24.46 7.09 -39.12
N GLU A 282 24.02 6.68 -40.31
CA GLU A 282 23.26 7.50 -41.23
C GLU A 282 21.84 6.95 -41.38
N PHE A 283 20.90 7.86 -41.68
CA PHE A 283 19.51 7.45 -41.94
C PHE A 283 19.48 6.61 -43.22
N TYR A 284 19.00 5.40 -43.10
CA TYR A 284 18.95 4.45 -44.19
C TYR A 284 17.56 4.36 -44.82
N ARG A 285 16.51 4.23 -44.03
CA ARG A 285 15.14 4.01 -44.50
C ARG A 285 14.08 4.37 -43.46
N GLU A 286 12.95 4.89 -43.97
CA GLU A 286 11.68 4.97 -43.25
C GLU A 286 10.67 4.11 -44.02
N ASP A 287 9.90 3.28 -43.27
CA ASP A 287 8.80 2.53 -43.87
C ASP A 287 7.51 3.36 -43.76
N ASP A 288 7.03 3.83 -44.93
CA ASP A 288 5.83 4.67 -45.08
C ASP A 288 4.52 4.00 -44.63
N LYS A 289 4.55 2.71 -44.37
CA LYS A 289 3.38 1.92 -43.99
C LYS A 289 3.73 1.04 -42.82
N ARG A 290 2.72 0.81 -41.97
CA ARG A 290 2.81 -0.23 -40.94
C ARG A 290 3.07 -1.60 -41.61
N ASP A 291 3.97 -2.35 -41.00
CA ASP A 291 4.17 -3.75 -41.41
C ASP A 291 2.98 -4.64 -40.97
N GLU A 292 3.10 -5.95 -41.18
CA GLU A 292 2.09 -6.95 -40.81
C GLU A 292 1.83 -6.97 -39.28
N ASP A 293 2.82 -6.56 -38.47
CA ASP A 293 2.74 -6.45 -37.00
C ASP A 293 2.23 -5.07 -36.53
N GLY A 294 1.97 -4.16 -37.44
CA GLY A 294 1.43 -2.83 -37.16
C GLY A 294 2.46 -1.81 -36.67
N LEU A 295 3.73 -2.00 -37.00
CA LEU A 295 4.86 -1.18 -36.58
C LEU A 295 5.28 -0.21 -37.69
N TYR A 296 5.73 1.00 -37.30
CA TYR A 296 6.48 1.93 -38.15
C TYR A 296 7.95 1.82 -37.81
N TYR A 297 8.81 1.74 -38.82
CA TYR A 297 10.26 1.59 -38.65
C TYR A 297 11.03 2.77 -39.17
N TYR A 298 12.07 3.16 -38.43
CA TYR A 298 13.14 4.05 -38.84
C TYR A 298 14.46 3.27 -38.73
N SER A 299 15.20 3.14 -39.81
CA SER A 299 16.43 2.36 -39.85
C SER A 299 17.63 3.26 -40.07
N PHE A 300 18.69 3.03 -39.30
CA PHE A 300 19.97 3.76 -39.35
C PHE A 300 21.09 2.72 -39.49
N ILE A 301 22.01 2.94 -40.39
CA ILE A 301 23.13 2.05 -40.67
C ILE A 301 24.45 2.78 -40.42
N ASN A 302 25.41 2.06 -39.83
CA ASN A 302 26.80 2.45 -39.82
C ASN A 302 27.51 1.72 -40.97
N GLU A 303 27.86 2.45 -42.04
CA GLU A 303 28.47 1.84 -43.23
C GLU A 303 29.87 1.27 -42.96
N ASP A 304 30.60 1.77 -41.96
CA ASP A 304 31.93 1.28 -41.63
C ASP A 304 31.92 -0.06 -40.91
N THR A 305 30.93 -0.29 -40.05
CA THR A 305 30.78 -1.54 -39.27
C THR A 305 29.71 -2.46 -39.83
N ASN A 306 28.81 -1.95 -40.65
CA ASN A 306 27.59 -2.60 -41.14
C ASN A 306 26.55 -2.89 -40.04
N ASP A 307 26.69 -2.25 -38.88
CA ASP A 307 25.72 -2.35 -37.79
C ASP A 307 24.44 -1.57 -38.16
N LEU A 308 23.30 -2.08 -37.73
CA LEU A 308 21.99 -1.50 -37.98
C LEU A 308 21.29 -1.16 -36.64
N VAL A 309 20.78 0.04 -36.52
CA VAL A 309 19.84 0.44 -35.47
C VAL A 309 18.49 0.66 -36.08
N MET A 310 17.47 -0.02 -35.57
CA MET A 310 16.10 0.17 -35.98
C MET A 310 15.28 0.71 -34.82
N LEU A 311 14.54 1.78 -35.07
CA LEU A 311 13.56 2.33 -34.14
C LEU A 311 12.17 2.01 -34.66
N ALA A 312 11.35 1.35 -33.85
CA ALA A 312 9.98 1.06 -34.19
C ALA A 312 9.02 1.66 -33.16
N VAL A 313 7.89 2.18 -33.63
CA VAL A 313 6.80 2.63 -32.78
C VAL A 313 5.68 1.59 -32.83
N ALA A 314 5.43 0.91 -31.73
CA ALA A 314 4.34 -0.02 -31.56
C ALA A 314 3.05 0.70 -31.15
N PHE A 315 1.92 0.26 -31.70
CA PHE A 315 0.61 0.86 -31.45
C PHE A 315 -0.35 -0.12 -30.80
N TYR A 316 -1.06 0.36 -29.78
CA TYR A 316 -2.20 -0.35 -29.20
C TYR A 316 -3.47 0.48 -29.46
N ASN A 317 -4.49 -0.15 -30.07
CA ASN A 317 -5.73 0.53 -30.48
C ASN A 317 -5.50 1.84 -31.27
N ASN A 318 -4.57 1.85 -32.21
CA ASN A 318 -4.14 3.00 -33.00
C ASN A 318 -3.52 4.17 -32.19
N THR A 319 -3.13 3.93 -30.96
CA THR A 319 -2.39 4.90 -30.12
C THR A 319 -0.95 4.39 -29.92
N PRO A 320 0.09 5.24 -30.11
CA PRO A 320 1.46 4.84 -29.78
C PRO A 320 1.56 4.36 -28.33
N ASP A 321 2.18 3.22 -28.10
CA ASP A 321 2.27 2.58 -26.79
C ASP A 321 3.72 2.35 -26.36
N HIS A 322 4.54 1.80 -27.27
CA HIS A 322 5.94 1.51 -27.01
C HIS A 322 6.86 1.96 -28.13
N ILE A 323 8.11 2.24 -27.77
CA ILE A 323 9.23 2.37 -28.70
C ILE A 323 10.08 1.12 -28.56
N ILE A 324 10.37 0.48 -29.67
CA ILE A 324 11.24 -0.67 -29.75
C ILE A 324 12.52 -0.24 -30.44
N VAL A 325 13.65 -0.39 -29.77
CA VAL A 325 14.97 -0.16 -30.33
C VAL A 325 15.60 -1.52 -30.59
N THR A 326 15.93 -1.77 -31.83
CA THR A 326 16.57 -3.03 -32.26
C THR A 326 18.00 -2.71 -32.70
N TYR A 327 18.94 -3.38 -32.08
CA TYR A 327 20.36 -3.35 -32.45
C TYR A 327 20.68 -4.64 -33.20
N ILE A 328 21.27 -4.53 -34.38
CA ILE A 328 21.66 -5.67 -35.24
C ILE A 328 23.12 -5.47 -35.62
N ASN A 329 23.96 -6.49 -35.37
CA ASN A 329 25.40 -6.52 -35.67
C ASN A 329 25.66 -7.34 -36.94
#